data_9cc979de7a109e490e633bd36159779c
#
_entry.id   9cc979de7a109e490e633bd36159779c
#
_cell.length_a   1.000
_cell.length_b   1.000
_cell.length_c   1.000
_cell.angle_alpha   90.00
_cell.angle_beta   90.00
_cell.angle_gamma   90.00
#
_symmetry.space_group_name_H-M   'P 1'
#
loop_
_entity.id
_entity.type
_entity.pdbx_description
1 polymer ?
#
loop_
_entity_poly.entity_id
_entity_poly.type
_entity_poly.pdbx_seq_one_letter_code
_entity_poly.pdbx_strand_id
1 'polypeptide(L)'
;MGDYATRAEWDEALAARIAAYDPDLVVSAGFMKILGKPTLDAFPVLNTHPALLPSFPGAHGVRDALAHGVKVTGCTVMLADEGVDTGPIVAQEAVPVLPDDDEAVLHERIKTVERRLLVDIVGRMAREGWTVSGRTVRIGNDSGGEST
;
A
#
# COMPACT_ATOMS: atom_id res chain seq x y z
N MET A 1 18.01 10.85 -6.91
CA MET A 1 17.99 12.29 -6.57
C MET A 1 19.27 13.00 -7.01
N GLY A 2 20.38 12.30 -7.28
CA GLY A 2 21.65 12.93 -7.64
C GLY A 2 21.67 13.76 -8.93
N ASP A 3 20.72 13.52 -9.84
CA ASP A 3 20.71 14.17 -11.17
C ASP A 3 19.67 15.31 -11.28
N TYR A 4 18.98 15.66 -10.19
CA TYR A 4 17.96 16.71 -10.18
C TYR A 4 18.29 17.74 -9.10
N ALA A 5 18.13 19.02 -9.44
CA ALA A 5 18.45 20.13 -8.55
C ALA A 5 17.43 20.29 -7.42
N THR A 6 16.16 19.91 -7.66
CA THR A 6 15.08 20.04 -6.68
C THR A 6 14.25 18.75 -6.57
N ARG A 7 13.54 18.61 -5.47
CA ARG A 7 12.56 17.55 -5.28
C ARG A 7 11.42 17.63 -6.32
N ALA A 8 10.95 18.83 -6.63
CA ALA A 8 9.88 19.04 -7.60
C ALA A 8 10.28 18.56 -9.00
N GLU A 9 11.50 18.84 -9.45
CA GLU A 9 12.04 18.33 -10.72
C GLU A 9 12.11 16.81 -10.75
N TRP A 10 12.50 16.20 -9.65
CA TRP A 10 12.53 14.74 -9.53
C TRP A 10 11.13 14.13 -9.58
N ASP A 11 10.16 14.73 -8.88
CA ASP A 11 8.77 14.26 -8.88
C ASP A 11 8.14 14.34 -10.28
N GLU A 12 8.38 15.43 -11.01
CA GLU A 12 7.92 15.60 -12.40
C GLU A 12 8.59 14.58 -13.34
N ALA A 13 9.90 14.38 -13.20
CA ALA A 13 10.63 13.42 -14.04
C ALA A 13 10.17 11.98 -13.78
N LEU A 14 9.88 11.62 -12.53
CA LEU A 14 9.34 10.32 -12.19
C LEU A 14 7.97 10.10 -12.83
N ALA A 15 7.07 11.06 -12.70
CA ALA A 15 5.74 10.99 -13.31
C ALA A 15 5.82 10.85 -14.83
N ALA A 16 6.71 11.60 -15.50
CA ALA A 16 6.92 11.51 -16.94
C ALA A 16 7.45 10.15 -17.38
N ARG A 17 8.38 9.55 -16.62
CA ARG A 17 8.90 8.21 -16.91
C ARG A 17 7.84 7.13 -16.75
N ILE A 18 7.01 7.22 -15.73
CA ILE A 18 5.88 6.29 -15.53
C ILE A 18 4.87 6.44 -16.67
N ALA A 19 4.55 7.68 -17.06
CA ALA A 19 3.61 7.96 -18.14
C ALA A 19 4.02 7.36 -19.50
N ALA A 20 5.34 7.22 -19.75
CA ALA A 20 5.86 6.60 -20.96
C ALA A 20 5.43 5.13 -21.13
N TYR A 21 5.08 4.44 -20.05
CA TYR A 21 4.56 3.08 -20.06
C TYR A 21 3.04 2.98 -20.15
N ASP A 22 2.33 4.10 -20.08
CA ASP A 22 0.85 4.17 -20.09
C ASP A 22 0.16 3.15 -19.14
N PRO A 23 0.50 3.14 -17.84
CA PRO A 23 -0.02 2.14 -16.92
C PRO A 23 -1.44 2.47 -16.44
N ASP A 24 -2.25 1.44 -16.22
CA ASP A 24 -3.55 1.54 -15.55
C ASP A 24 -3.41 1.53 -14.02
N LEU A 25 -2.34 0.93 -13.52
CA LEU A 25 -2.03 0.81 -12.09
C LEU A 25 -0.51 0.83 -11.90
N VAL A 26 -0.05 1.61 -10.94
CA VAL A 26 1.35 1.63 -10.49
C VAL A 26 1.46 0.89 -9.16
N VAL A 27 2.44 0.03 -9.03
CA VAL A 27 2.72 -0.70 -7.77
C VAL A 27 4.02 -0.20 -7.18
N SER A 28 3.94 0.31 -5.96
CA SER A 28 5.11 0.71 -5.17
C SER A 28 5.55 -0.46 -4.29
N ALA A 29 6.58 -1.18 -4.72
CA ALA A 29 7.11 -2.32 -4.00
C ALA A 29 8.49 -1.97 -3.41
N GLY A 30 8.57 -1.80 -2.10
CA GLY A 30 9.82 -1.47 -1.41
C GLY A 30 10.36 -0.07 -1.72
N PHE A 31 9.54 0.83 -2.21
CA PHE A 31 9.93 2.20 -2.50
C PHE A 31 9.92 3.04 -1.22
N MET A 32 11.08 3.51 -0.81
CA MET A 32 11.28 4.15 0.50
C MET A 32 11.09 5.66 0.50
N LYS A 33 10.59 6.24 -0.59
CA LYS A 33 10.33 7.68 -0.70
C LYS A 33 8.84 7.95 -0.80
N ILE A 34 8.41 9.08 -0.28
CA ILE A 34 7.04 9.58 -0.48
C ILE A 34 6.92 9.99 -1.95
N LEU A 35 5.90 9.48 -2.63
CA LEU A 35 5.59 9.89 -4.00
C LEU A 35 5.00 11.30 -4.00
N GLY A 36 5.45 12.09 -4.95
CA GLY A 36 4.98 13.45 -5.12
C GLY A 36 3.61 13.54 -5.82
N LYS A 37 3.00 14.70 -5.69
CA LYS A 37 1.70 15.01 -6.28
C LYS A 37 1.61 14.72 -7.79
N PRO A 38 2.62 15.02 -8.64
CA PRO A 38 2.53 14.72 -10.07
C PRO A 38 2.23 13.24 -10.37
N THR A 39 2.86 12.31 -9.65
CA THR A 39 2.60 10.87 -9.83
C THR A 39 1.25 10.47 -9.25
N LEU A 40 0.92 10.95 -8.05
CA LEU A 40 -0.33 10.59 -7.36
C LEU A 40 -1.58 11.12 -8.06
N ASP A 41 -1.51 12.28 -8.68
CA ASP A 41 -2.62 12.86 -9.45
C ASP A 41 -2.82 12.15 -10.80
N ALA A 42 -1.74 11.63 -11.38
CA ALA A 42 -1.77 11.03 -12.72
C ALA A 42 -2.13 9.55 -12.71
N PHE A 43 -1.78 8.81 -11.65
CA PHE A 43 -1.91 7.34 -11.60
C PHE A 43 -2.44 6.86 -10.26
N PRO A 44 -3.27 5.80 -10.24
CA PRO A 44 -3.50 5.04 -9.02
C PRO A 44 -2.22 4.29 -8.65
N VAL A 45 -1.77 4.48 -7.41
CA VAL A 45 -0.55 3.84 -6.89
C VAL A 45 -0.93 2.92 -5.74
N LEU A 46 -0.66 1.63 -5.91
CA LEU A 46 -0.84 0.62 -4.88
C LEU A 46 0.43 0.53 -4.03
N ASN A 47 0.28 0.56 -2.72
CA ASN A 47 1.37 0.48 -1.77
C ASN A 47 1.06 -0.51 -0.66
N THR A 48 2.08 -0.93 0.08
CA THR A 48 1.93 -1.83 1.23
C THR A 48 2.52 -1.21 2.48
N HIS A 49 1.97 -1.60 3.63
CA HIS A 49 2.46 -1.20 4.95
C HIS A 49 2.40 -2.38 5.92
N PRO A 50 3.48 -2.64 6.71
CA PRO A 50 3.56 -3.80 7.60
C PRO A 50 2.86 -3.58 8.95
N ALA A 51 1.62 -3.13 8.94
CA ALA A 51 0.74 -3.02 10.09
C ALA A 51 -0.72 -3.05 9.63
N LEU A 52 -1.64 -3.24 10.57
CA LEU A 52 -3.09 -3.12 10.32
C LEU A 52 -3.50 -1.65 10.45
N LEU A 53 -3.39 -0.90 9.36
CA LEU A 53 -3.83 0.50 9.34
C LEU A 53 -5.30 0.64 9.77
N PRO A 54 -5.68 1.66 10.48
CA PRO A 54 -4.95 2.89 10.82
C PRO A 54 -3.96 2.77 11.98
N SER A 55 -3.74 1.58 12.53
CA SER A 55 -2.75 1.37 13.59
C SER A 55 -1.32 1.42 13.06
N PHE A 56 -0.44 2.05 13.80
CA PHE A 56 1.00 2.09 13.56
C PHE A 56 1.41 2.55 12.15
N PRO A 57 0.96 3.73 11.69
CA PRO A 57 1.45 4.29 10.43
C PRO A 57 2.91 4.72 10.55
N GLY A 58 3.57 4.96 9.42
CA GLY A 58 4.93 5.48 9.36
C GLY A 58 6.01 4.40 9.23
N ALA A 59 7.26 4.82 9.39
CA ALA A 59 8.42 4.03 9.02
C ALA A 59 8.70 2.80 9.92
N HIS A 60 8.07 2.70 11.09
CA HIS A 60 8.41 1.72 12.12
C HIS A 60 7.20 0.92 12.64
N GLY A 61 6.27 0.57 11.76
CA GLY A 61 5.03 -0.12 12.13
C GLY A 61 5.24 -1.43 12.89
N VAL A 62 6.23 -2.23 12.53
CA VAL A 62 6.54 -3.50 13.21
C VAL A 62 7.09 -3.26 14.62
N ARG A 63 8.06 -2.35 14.76
CA ARG A 63 8.64 -1.97 16.04
C ARG A 63 7.59 -1.39 16.99
N ASP A 64 6.75 -0.51 16.46
CA ASP A 64 5.74 0.19 17.24
C ASP A 64 4.64 -0.77 17.71
N ALA A 65 4.26 -1.74 16.90
CA ALA A 65 3.34 -2.82 17.27
C ALA A 65 3.90 -3.66 18.43
N LEU A 66 5.17 -4.07 18.35
CA LEU A 66 5.85 -4.80 19.43
C LEU A 66 5.92 -3.98 20.71
N ALA A 67 6.31 -2.71 20.62
CA ALA A 67 6.40 -1.81 21.77
C ALA A 67 5.04 -1.57 22.44
N HIS A 68 3.96 -1.57 21.68
CA HIS A 68 2.61 -1.46 22.22
C HIS A 68 2.10 -2.74 22.87
N GLY A 69 2.71 -3.89 22.59
CA GLY A 69 2.33 -5.19 23.15
C GLY A 69 1.08 -5.79 22.51
N VAL A 70 0.78 -5.48 21.26
CA VAL A 70 -0.34 -6.09 20.54
C VAL A 70 -0.14 -7.59 20.36
N LYS A 71 -1.22 -8.34 20.31
CA LYS A 71 -1.20 -9.79 20.08
C LYS A 71 -1.44 -10.16 18.64
N VAL A 72 -1.99 -9.22 17.87
CA VAL A 72 -2.26 -9.33 16.43
C VAL A 72 -1.80 -8.06 15.77
N THR A 73 -1.05 -8.20 14.70
CA THR A 73 -0.73 -7.13 13.74
C THR A 73 -1.06 -7.64 12.33
N GLY A 74 -0.41 -7.16 11.30
CA GLY A 74 -0.65 -7.63 9.95
C GLY A 74 0.00 -6.76 8.91
N CYS A 75 -0.58 -6.80 7.72
CA CYS A 75 -0.20 -5.95 6.61
C CYS A 75 -1.43 -5.34 5.95
N THR A 76 -1.22 -4.19 5.33
CA THR A 76 -2.24 -3.44 4.60
C THR A 76 -1.76 -3.17 3.19
N VAL A 77 -2.62 -3.43 2.22
CA VAL A 77 -2.48 -2.96 0.83
C VAL A 77 -3.44 -1.78 0.66
N MET A 78 -2.93 -0.64 0.21
CA MET A 78 -3.70 0.60 0.09
C MET A 78 -3.36 1.36 -1.19
N LEU A 79 -4.25 2.24 -1.60
CA LEU A 79 -3.94 3.26 -2.59
C LEU A 79 -3.23 4.42 -1.89
N ALA A 80 -2.11 4.87 -2.46
CA ALA A 80 -1.35 5.99 -1.91
C ALA A 80 -2.08 7.31 -2.12
N ASP A 81 -2.02 8.18 -1.13
CA ASP A 81 -2.41 9.59 -1.23
C ASP A 81 -1.26 10.51 -0.78
N GLU A 82 -1.51 11.79 -0.60
CA GLU A 82 -0.48 12.75 -0.21
C GLU A 82 0.02 12.59 1.23
N GLY A 83 -0.70 11.83 2.07
CA GLY A 83 -0.33 11.55 3.45
C GLY A 83 0.61 10.34 3.57
N VAL A 84 1.02 10.07 4.80
CA VAL A 84 1.80 8.88 5.13
C VAL A 84 0.83 7.78 5.60
N ASP A 85 0.69 6.73 4.78
CA ASP A 85 -0.16 5.57 5.07
C ASP A 85 -1.64 5.94 5.36
N THR A 86 -2.14 6.97 4.68
CA THR A 86 -3.48 7.53 4.91
C THR A 86 -4.48 7.24 3.78
N GLY A 87 -4.04 6.64 2.70
CA GLY A 87 -4.88 6.35 1.55
C GLY A 87 -5.93 5.25 1.79
N PRO A 88 -6.89 5.10 0.89
CA PRO A 88 -7.94 4.09 1.01
C PRO A 88 -7.37 2.67 1.05
N ILE A 89 -7.86 1.87 1.98
CA ILE A 89 -7.42 0.48 2.18
C ILE A 89 -8.09 -0.41 1.14
N VAL A 90 -7.26 -1.20 0.45
CA VAL A 90 -7.72 -2.18 -0.56
C VAL A 90 -7.92 -3.55 0.07
N ALA A 91 -6.94 -4.00 0.85
CA ALA A 91 -6.97 -5.29 1.54
C ALA A 91 -6.09 -5.29 2.79
N GLN A 92 -6.42 -6.15 3.72
CA GLN A 92 -5.64 -6.36 4.94
C GLN A 92 -5.60 -7.84 5.29
N GLU A 93 -4.52 -8.28 5.90
CA GLU A 93 -4.41 -9.63 6.44
C GLU A 93 -3.74 -9.59 7.82
N ALA A 94 -4.33 -10.30 8.78
CA ALA A 94 -3.84 -10.37 10.15
C ALA A 94 -2.65 -11.34 10.27
N VAL A 95 -1.71 -10.99 11.14
CA VAL A 95 -0.53 -11.79 11.47
C VAL A 95 -0.40 -11.84 12.99
N PRO A 96 -0.26 -13.04 13.59
CA PRO A 96 -0.09 -13.15 15.03
C PRO A 96 1.28 -12.63 15.48
N VAL A 97 1.31 -12.00 16.65
CA VAL A 97 2.54 -11.67 17.37
C VAL A 97 2.77 -12.75 18.42
N LEU A 98 3.89 -13.46 18.31
CA LEU A 98 4.23 -14.53 19.24
C LEU A 98 5.05 -13.99 20.44
N PRO A 99 5.01 -14.67 21.61
CA PRO A 99 5.62 -14.14 22.85
C PRO A 99 7.11 -13.81 22.74
N ASP A 100 7.86 -14.55 21.93
CA ASP A 100 9.31 -14.41 21.79
C ASP A 100 9.72 -13.69 20.50
N ASP A 101 8.78 -13.05 19.79
CA ASP A 101 9.08 -12.32 18.58
C ASP A 101 9.95 -11.09 18.87
N ASP A 102 11.01 -10.95 18.10
CA ASP A 102 11.70 -9.67 17.91
C ASP A 102 11.23 -8.99 16.61
N GLU A 103 11.72 -7.79 16.35
CA GLU A 103 11.34 -7.00 15.17
C GLU A 103 11.66 -7.77 13.87
N ALA A 104 12.82 -8.40 13.77
CA ALA A 104 13.24 -9.10 12.56
C ALA A 104 12.37 -10.33 12.27
N VAL A 105 12.08 -11.14 13.28
CA VAL A 105 11.26 -12.35 13.15
C VAL A 105 9.81 -12.00 12.77
N LEU A 106 9.23 -11.04 13.47
CA LEU A 106 7.87 -10.58 13.17
C LEU A 106 7.79 -9.95 11.78
N HIS A 107 8.76 -9.13 11.41
CA HIS A 107 8.80 -8.50 10.09
C HIS A 107 8.88 -9.53 8.96
N GLU A 108 9.68 -10.59 9.10
CA GLU A 108 9.74 -11.67 8.10
C GLU A 108 8.41 -12.40 7.97
N ARG A 109 7.71 -12.66 9.08
CA ARG A 109 6.36 -13.25 9.02
C ARG A 109 5.38 -12.36 8.31
N ILE A 110 5.40 -11.06 8.57
CA ILE A 110 4.55 -10.06 7.89
C ILE A 110 4.89 -9.99 6.41
N LYS A 111 6.16 -9.92 6.04
CA LYS A 111 6.59 -9.87 4.63
C LYS A 111 6.12 -11.06 3.81
N THR A 112 6.12 -12.24 4.38
CA THR A 112 5.65 -13.46 3.70
C THR A 112 4.17 -13.34 3.33
N VAL A 113 3.35 -12.84 4.27
CA VAL A 113 1.93 -12.60 4.04
C VAL A 113 1.70 -11.44 3.07
N GLU A 114 2.43 -10.34 3.24
CA GLU A 114 2.34 -9.15 2.41
C GLU A 114 2.63 -9.43 0.93
N ARG A 115 3.68 -10.20 0.63
CA ARG A 115 4.04 -10.58 -0.74
C ARG A 115 2.93 -11.37 -1.41
N ARG A 116 2.37 -12.35 -0.71
CA ARG A 116 1.25 -13.16 -1.22
C ARG A 116 0.01 -12.30 -1.45
N LEU A 117 -0.34 -11.47 -0.47
CA LEU A 117 -1.50 -10.58 -0.55
C LEU A 117 -1.37 -9.57 -1.68
N LEU A 118 -0.20 -8.95 -1.84
CA LEU A 118 0.06 -7.98 -2.90
C LEU A 118 -0.10 -8.60 -4.29
N VAL A 119 0.48 -9.79 -4.51
CA VAL A 119 0.37 -10.51 -5.80
C VAL A 119 -1.08 -10.84 -6.11
N ASP A 120 -1.84 -11.33 -5.14
CA ASP A 120 -3.26 -11.63 -5.30
C ASP A 120 -4.07 -10.38 -5.66
N ILE A 121 -3.88 -9.31 -4.91
CA ILE A 121 -4.61 -8.04 -5.10
C ILE A 121 -4.28 -7.41 -6.46
N VAL A 122 -3.01 -7.34 -6.85
CA VAL A 122 -2.61 -6.82 -8.18
C VAL A 122 -3.26 -7.63 -9.29
N GLY A 123 -3.22 -8.95 -9.20
CA GLY A 123 -3.85 -9.84 -10.17
C GLY A 123 -5.35 -9.64 -10.28
N ARG A 124 -6.04 -9.53 -9.15
CA ARG A 124 -7.50 -9.29 -9.12
C ARG A 124 -7.85 -7.91 -9.67
N MET A 125 -7.14 -6.86 -9.27
CA MET A 125 -7.38 -5.51 -9.78
C MET A 125 -7.16 -5.44 -11.30
N ALA A 126 -6.13 -6.10 -11.82
CA ALA A 126 -5.85 -6.13 -13.26
C ALA A 126 -6.94 -6.86 -14.07
N ARG A 127 -7.51 -7.95 -13.53
CA ARG A 127 -8.53 -8.76 -14.21
C ARG A 127 -9.93 -8.22 -14.04
N GLU A 128 -10.27 -7.74 -12.84
CA GLU A 128 -11.64 -7.43 -12.45
C GLU A 128 -11.92 -5.93 -12.40
N GLY A 129 -10.87 -5.10 -12.42
CA GLY A 129 -10.98 -3.65 -12.18
C GLY A 129 -11.27 -3.33 -10.71
N TRP A 130 -11.41 -2.07 -10.41
CA TRP A 130 -11.75 -1.60 -9.06
C TRP A 130 -12.49 -0.27 -9.10
N THR A 131 -13.17 0.05 -8.01
CA THR A 131 -13.82 1.34 -7.78
C THR A 131 -13.45 1.89 -6.42
N VAL A 132 -13.40 3.22 -6.30
CA VAL A 132 -13.16 3.93 -5.05
C VAL A 132 -14.35 4.84 -4.77
N SER A 133 -14.98 4.66 -3.61
CA SER A 133 -16.05 5.50 -3.13
C SER A 133 -15.71 6.01 -1.72
N GLY A 134 -15.33 7.28 -1.61
CA GLY A 134 -14.78 7.82 -0.37
C GLY A 134 -13.51 7.07 0.04
N ARG A 135 -13.56 6.38 1.16
CA ARG A 135 -12.45 5.53 1.64
C ARG A 135 -12.61 4.04 1.31
N THR A 136 -13.70 3.66 0.68
CA THR A 136 -13.99 2.25 0.37
C THR A 136 -13.50 1.91 -1.02
N VAL A 137 -12.64 0.90 -1.12
CA VAL A 137 -12.17 0.31 -2.38
C VAL A 137 -12.85 -1.03 -2.58
N ARG A 138 -13.40 -1.25 -3.77
CA ARG A 138 -13.98 -2.53 -4.18
C ARG A 138 -13.29 -3.04 -5.42
N ILE A 139 -12.94 -4.32 -5.43
CA ILE A 139 -12.37 -5.00 -6.59
C ILE A 139 -13.51 -5.74 -7.30
N GLY A 140 -13.54 -5.60 -8.63
CA GLY A 140 -14.60 -6.14 -9.46
C GLY A 140 -15.80 -5.19 -9.60
N ASN A 141 -16.66 -5.50 -10.55
CA ASN A 141 -17.96 -4.83 -10.68
C ASN A 141 -18.94 -5.53 -9.74
N ASP A 142 -19.54 -4.78 -8.84
CA ASP A 142 -20.82 -5.18 -8.28
C ASP A 142 -21.84 -5.25 -9.43
N SER A 143 -21.98 -6.40 -10.04
CA SER A 143 -23.21 -6.72 -10.76
C SER A 143 -24.27 -6.77 -9.68
N GLY A 144 -25.00 -5.64 -9.57
CA GLY A 144 -25.98 -5.38 -8.54
C GLY A 144 -26.85 -6.57 -8.24
N GLY A 145 -26.79 -7.00 -7.01
CA GLY A 145 -27.91 -7.68 -6.42
C GLY A 145 -29.02 -6.65 -6.19
N GLU A 146 -29.84 -6.40 -7.19
CA GLU A 146 -31.19 -6.01 -6.94
C GLU A 146 -31.82 -7.20 -6.23
N SER A 147 -31.91 -7.10 -4.93
CA SER A 147 -32.84 -7.92 -4.17
C SER A 147 -34.03 -7.06 -3.81
N THR A 148 -35.11 -7.34 -4.47
CA THR A 148 -36.48 -6.98 -4.14
C THR A 148 -36.77 -7.11 -2.64
#